data_318e5cdf12bfab43ccfba719b7215119
#
_entry.id   318e5cdf12bfab43ccfba719b7215119
#
_cell.length_a   1.000
_cell.length_b   1.000
_cell.length_c   1.000
_cell.angle_alpha   90.00
_cell.angle_beta   90.00
_cell.angle_gamma   90.00
#
_symmetry.space_group_name_H-M   'P 1'
#
loop_
_entity.id
_entity.type
_entity.pdbx_description
1 polymer ?
#
loop_
_entity_poly.entity_id
_entity_poly.type
_entity_poly.pdbx_seq_one_letter_code
_entity_poly.pdbx_strand_id
1 'polypeptide(L)'
;MKLSRRASLWINEALDRYLPPSIRDSRLFGNLARRMYRDLSIDIVELKDKAFYLSRADFAAFYQSLRSRFDQGATDLTPESLDGVLRAVRGKSVLDVACGLGYVCERLAPDHDVVGCDVAVSAGRRGTHPNVRWCDGNVEELPFHDEAFDTVVSTHTLEHVQHFGVALDELRRVARQRIVVVVPHQRPYRATFNPHIHFFPYKFSLLAWTGTDHPHTLDLVGGDWLYVEDVVPKVARHSP
;
A
#
# COMPACT_ATOMS: atom_id res chain seq x y z
N MET A 1 -5.36 10.49 23.49
CA MET A 1 -6.58 10.77 22.70
C MET A 1 -6.38 10.09 21.35
N LYS A 2 -7.14 9.04 21.03
CA LYS A 2 -7.06 8.40 19.71
C LYS A 2 -7.85 9.26 18.73
N LEU A 3 -7.17 9.78 17.70
CA LEU A 3 -7.82 10.46 16.58
C LEU A 3 -8.60 9.43 15.76
N SER A 4 -9.81 9.77 15.35
CA SER A 4 -10.56 8.91 14.41
C SER A 4 -9.82 8.89 13.07
N ARG A 5 -9.92 7.79 12.32
CA ARG A 5 -9.26 7.65 11.01
C ARG A 5 -9.62 8.79 10.05
N ARG A 6 -10.90 9.16 9.97
CA ARG A 6 -11.35 10.29 9.15
C ARG A 6 -10.68 11.62 9.54
N ALA A 7 -10.54 11.89 10.84
CA ALA A 7 -9.86 13.09 11.31
C ALA A 7 -8.36 13.05 10.94
N SER A 8 -7.70 11.90 11.03
CA SER A 8 -6.31 11.73 10.66
C SER A 8 -6.09 11.96 9.15
N LEU A 9 -6.93 11.39 8.30
CA LEU A 9 -6.88 11.60 6.85
C LEU A 9 -7.10 13.06 6.48
N TRP A 10 -8.12 13.70 7.07
CA TRP A 10 -8.40 15.12 6.82
C TRP A 10 -7.24 16.03 7.28
N ILE A 11 -6.64 15.74 8.45
CA ILE A 11 -5.48 16.50 8.93
C ILE A 11 -4.30 16.34 7.97
N ASN A 12 -4.00 15.12 7.51
CA ASN A 12 -2.93 14.90 6.56
C ASN A 12 -3.17 15.63 5.24
N GLU A 13 -4.38 15.54 4.70
CA GLU A 13 -4.76 16.27 3.48
C GLU A 13 -4.64 17.79 3.66
N ALA A 14 -5.14 18.33 4.76
CA ALA A 14 -5.03 19.74 5.06
C ALA A 14 -3.56 20.18 5.22
N LEU A 15 -2.73 19.39 5.87
CA LEU A 15 -1.31 19.65 6.00
C LEU A 15 -0.60 19.61 4.63
N ASP A 16 -0.95 18.66 3.76
CA ASP A 16 -0.37 18.53 2.44
C ASP A 16 -0.80 19.67 1.51
N ARG A 17 -2.04 20.13 1.64
CA ARG A 17 -2.62 21.14 0.77
C ARG A 17 -2.25 22.57 1.16
N TYR A 18 -2.21 22.86 2.46
CA TYR A 18 -2.10 24.23 2.96
C TYR A 18 -0.79 24.56 3.67
N LEU A 19 -0.04 23.55 4.13
CA LEU A 19 1.20 23.81 4.86
C LEU A 19 2.42 23.72 3.91
N PRO A 20 3.16 24.84 3.70
CA PRO A 20 4.32 24.83 2.83
C PRO A 20 5.40 23.85 3.31
N PRO A 21 6.20 23.25 2.40
CA PRO A 21 7.31 22.37 2.77
C PRO A 21 8.27 23.01 3.77
N SER A 22 8.57 24.32 3.63
CA SER A 22 9.45 25.02 4.55
C SER A 22 9.00 25.03 6.01
N ILE A 23 7.69 24.96 6.26
CA ILE A 23 7.13 24.83 7.61
C ILE A 23 7.14 23.38 8.04
N ARG A 24 6.72 22.43 7.18
CA ARG A 24 6.66 21.00 7.51
C ARG A 24 8.06 20.41 7.74
N ASP A 25 9.07 20.90 7.04
CA ASP A 25 10.46 20.43 7.20
C ASP A 25 11.22 21.23 8.27
N SER A 26 10.54 22.15 8.95
CA SER A 26 11.15 22.93 10.03
C SER A 26 11.44 22.06 11.27
N ARG A 27 12.46 22.48 12.05
CA ARG A 27 12.78 21.84 13.34
C ARG A 27 11.62 21.87 14.31
N LEU A 28 10.80 22.94 14.27
CA LEU A 28 9.64 23.08 15.16
C LEU A 28 8.59 22.01 14.85
N PHE A 29 8.26 21.80 13.58
CA PHE A 29 7.31 20.77 13.16
C PHE A 29 7.84 19.37 13.44
N GLY A 30 9.13 19.13 13.19
CA GLY A 30 9.78 17.87 13.55
C GLY A 30 9.72 17.57 15.05
N ASN A 31 9.94 18.57 15.92
CA ASN A 31 9.83 18.39 17.36
C ASN A 31 8.39 18.11 17.80
N LEU A 32 7.40 18.70 17.16
CA LEU A 32 5.99 18.38 17.40
C LEU A 32 5.68 16.93 17.02
N ALA A 33 6.14 16.48 15.86
CA ALA A 33 5.99 15.10 15.41
C ALA A 33 6.64 14.12 16.39
N ARG A 34 7.89 14.37 16.82
CA ARG A 34 8.57 13.56 17.84
C ARG A 34 7.79 13.48 19.15
N ARG A 35 7.21 14.59 19.59
CA ARG A 35 6.42 14.62 20.83
C ARG A 35 5.16 13.78 20.73
N MET A 36 4.51 13.77 19.56
CA MET A 36 3.31 12.96 19.30
C MET A 36 3.62 11.46 19.22
N TYR A 37 4.80 11.12 18.69
CA TYR A 37 5.25 9.75 18.44
C TYR A 37 6.42 9.30 19.33
N ARG A 38 6.60 9.93 20.50
CA ARG A 38 7.74 9.74 21.40
C ARG A 38 8.00 8.31 21.85
N ASP A 39 6.97 7.45 21.81
CA ASP A 39 7.09 6.08 22.28
C ASP A 39 7.27 5.06 21.14
N LEU A 40 7.53 5.50 19.92
CA LEU A 40 7.89 4.60 18.81
C LEU A 40 9.35 4.15 18.98
N SER A 41 9.63 2.94 18.52
CA SER A 41 10.98 2.37 18.53
C SER A 41 11.94 3.13 17.60
N ILE A 42 11.40 3.85 16.61
CA ILE A 42 12.15 4.67 15.65
C ILE A 42 11.58 6.09 15.67
N ASP A 43 12.47 7.08 15.65
CA ASP A 43 12.07 8.48 15.53
C ASP A 43 11.36 8.70 14.18
N ILE A 44 10.09 9.13 14.24
CA ILE A 44 9.24 9.32 13.05
C ILE A 44 9.84 10.33 12.05
N VAL A 45 10.64 11.29 12.52
CA VAL A 45 11.34 12.27 11.67
C VAL A 45 12.52 11.65 10.94
N GLU A 46 13.16 10.65 11.55
CA GLU A 46 14.31 9.93 10.98
C GLU A 46 13.90 8.66 10.23
N LEU A 47 12.63 8.27 10.33
CA LEU A 47 12.12 7.03 9.73
C LEU A 47 12.51 6.92 8.25
N LYS A 48 12.30 7.99 7.47
CA LYS A 48 12.55 7.96 6.02
C LYS A 48 14.01 7.77 5.66
N ASP A 49 14.91 8.36 6.46
CA ASP A 49 16.35 8.23 6.26
C ASP A 49 16.86 6.85 6.73
N LYS A 50 16.21 6.27 7.75
CA LYS A 50 16.63 5.00 8.37
C LYS A 50 15.94 3.77 7.81
N ALA A 51 14.73 3.90 7.28
CA ALA A 51 13.89 2.79 6.86
C ALA A 51 14.61 1.79 5.95
N PHE A 52 15.39 2.28 5.00
CA PHE A 52 16.11 1.46 4.01
C PHE A 52 17.35 0.71 4.58
N TYR A 53 17.76 1.05 5.80
CA TYR A 53 18.89 0.41 6.49
C TYR A 53 18.44 -0.56 7.59
N LEU A 54 17.15 -0.62 7.89
CA LEU A 54 16.61 -1.54 8.88
C LEU A 54 16.60 -2.97 8.36
N SER A 55 16.80 -3.94 9.25
CA SER A 55 16.48 -5.31 8.91
C SER A 55 14.98 -5.48 8.65
N ARG A 56 14.59 -6.48 7.84
CA ARG A 56 13.17 -6.80 7.61
C ARG A 56 12.40 -7.00 8.93
N ALA A 57 13.03 -7.65 9.92
CA ALA A 57 12.43 -7.91 11.22
C ALA A 57 12.19 -6.61 12.00
N ASP A 58 13.17 -5.70 12.05
CA ASP A 58 13.04 -4.41 12.74
C ASP A 58 12.00 -3.51 12.06
N PHE A 59 11.96 -3.52 10.74
CA PHE A 59 10.98 -2.77 9.96
C PHE A 59 9.56 -3.30 10.20
N ALA A 60 9.37 -4.63 10.19
CA ALA A 60 8.09 -5.26 10.51
C ALA A 60 7.64 -4.96 11.95
N ALA A 61 8.56 -5.04 12.92
CA ALA A 61 8.28 -4.71 14.32
C ALA A 61 7.86 -3.24 14.48
N PHE A 62 8.53 -2.32 13.78
CA PHE A 62 8.15 -0.91 13.76
C PHE A 62 6.71 -0.73 13.22
N TYR A 63 6.37 -1.36 12.09
CA TYR A 63 5.01 -1.28 11.52
C TYR A 63 3.96 -1.88 12.45
N GLN A 64 4.24 -3.01 13.10
CA GLN A 64 3.32 -3.59 14.09
C GLN A 64 3.08 -2.64 15.27
N SER A 65 4.12 -1.94 15.73
CA SER A 65 3.99 -0.95 16.80
C SER A 65 3.10 0.24 16.42
N LEU A 66 3.14 0.65 15.15
CA LEU A 66 2.27 1.68 14.60
C LEU A 66 0.81 1.22 14.52
N ARG A 67 0.57 0.00 14.01
CA ARG A 67 -0.79 -0.56 13.87
C ARG A 67 -1.58 -0.57 15.17
N SER A 68 -0.92 -0.78 16.32
CA SER A 68 -1.56 -0.80 17.63
C SER A 68 -2.05 0.58 18.11
N ARG A 69 -1.56 1.66 17.51
CA ARG A 69 -1.82 3.04 17.95
C ARG A 69 -2.88 3.76 17.17
N PHE A 70 -3.03 3.40 15.89
CA PHE A 70 -4.04 4.01 15.03
C PHE A 70 -5.33 3.20 15.13
N ASP A 71 -6.45 3.91 15.23
CA ASP A 71 -7.76 3.30 15.00
C ASP A 71 -7.77 2.90 13.51
N GLN A 72 -7.62 1.61 13.27
CA GLN A 72 -7.57 1.08 11.91
C GLN A 72 -8.98 1.21 11.34
N GLY A 73 -9.20 2.25 10.55
CA GLY A 73 -10.37 2.36 9.70
C GLY A 73 -10.47 1.13 8.77
N ALA A 74 -11.64 0.90 8.21
CA ALA A 74 -11.85 -0.24 7.33
C ALA A 74 -10.93 -0.18 6.09
N THR A 75 -10.64 1.04 5.60
CA THR A 75 -9.78 1.29 4.44
C THR A 75 -9.30 2.74 4.41
N ASP A 76 -8.24 3.01 3.65
CA ASP A 76 -7.76 4.35 3.29
C ASP A 76 -8.29 4.81 1.93
N LEU A 77 -8.87 3.90 1.15
CA LEU A 77 -9.47 4.22 -0.14
C LEU A 77 -10.65 5.18 0.03
N THR A 78 -10.73 6.16 -0.87
CA THR A 78 -11.96 6.92 -1.07
C THR A 78 -13.00 6.05 -1.78
N PRO A 79 -14.30 6.42 -1.75
CA PRO A 79 -15.33 5.69 -2.52
C PRO A 79 -14.99 5.60 -4.00
N GLU A 80 -14.44 6.67 -4.58
CA GLU A 80 -14.05 6.75 -5.99
C GLU A 80 -12.86 5.84 -6.31
N SER A 81 -11.84 5.83 -5.44
CA SER A 81 -10.68 4.95 -5.59
C SER A 81 -11.08 3.48 -5.47
N LEU A 82 -11.93 3.14 -4.48
CA LEU A 82 -12.48 1.79 -4.33
C LEU A 82 -13.24 1.34 -5.57
N ASP A 83 -14.16 2.16 -6.08
CA ASP A 83 -14.94 1.87 -7.26
C ASP A 83 -14.04 1.69 -8.49
N GLY A 84 -12.97 2.48 -8.61
CA GLY A 84 -11.92 2.29 -9.60
C GLY A 84 -11.23 0.93 -9.51
N VAL A 85 -10.86 0.50 -8.30
CA VAL A 85 -10.28 -0.84 -8.05
C VAL A 85 -11.24 -1.95 -8.47
N LEU A 86 -12.49 -1.90 -8.01
CA LEU A 86 -13.49 -2.92 -8.31
C LEU A 86 -13.74 -3.07 -9.81
N ARG A 87 -13.79 -1.95 -10.55
CA ARG A 87 -13.93 -1.98 -12.02
C ARG A 87 -12.72 -2.50 -12.76
N ALA A 88 -11.53 -2.34 -12.17
CA ALA A 88 -10.28 -2.75 -12.80
C ALA A 88 -10.03 -4.26 -12.70
N VAL A 89 -10.64 -4.96 -11.76
CA VAL A 89 -10.45 -6.40 -11.56
C VAL A 89 -10.92 -7.19 -12.76
N ARG A 90 -10.14 -8.20 -13.15
CA ARG A 90 -10.46 -9.17 -14.23
C ARG A 90 -10.28 -10.60 -13.73
N GLY A 91 -11.03 -11.51 -14.38
CA GLY A 91 -10.98 -12.94 -14.09
C GLY A 91 -11.72 -13.31 -12.80
N LYS A 92 -11.50 -14.53 -12.32
CA LYS A 92 -12.25 -15.10 -11.20
C LYS A 92 -11.44 -15.09 -9.90
N SER A 93 -10.15 -15.38 -9.98
CA SER A 93 -9.26 -15.47 -8.81
C SER A 93 -8.56 -14.13 -8.55
N VAL A 94 -8.71 -13.62 -7.34
CA VAL A 94 -8.15 -12.31 -6.95
C VAL A 94 -7.32 -12.44 -5.67
N LEU A 95 -6.13 -11.85 -5.68
CA LEU A 95 -5.29 -11.67 -4.50
C LEU A 95 -5.33 -10.20 -4.07
N ASP A 96 -5.69 -9.94 -2.81
CA ASP A 96 -5.56 -8.64 -2.15
C ASP A 96 -4.32 -8.67 -1.26
N VAL A 97 -3.26 -7.96 -1.67
CA VAL A 97 -1.95 -7.95 -1.00
C VAL A 97 -1.86 -6.80 -0.03
N ALA A 98 -1.41 -7.09 1.19
CA ALA A 98 -1.47 -6.21 2.36
C ALA A 98 -2.92 -5.80 2.67
N CYS A 99 -3.81 -6.76 2.66
CA CYS A 99 -5.26 -6.59 2.75
C CYS A 99 -5.75 -5.96 4.07
N GLY A 100 -4.88 -5.81 5.04
CA GLY A 100 -5.18 -5.21 6.34
C GLY A 100 -6.34 -5.88 7.04
N LEU A 101 -7.44 -5.15 7.19
CA LEU A 101 -8.68 -5.66 7.79
C LEU A 101 -9.60 -6.38 6.77
N GLY A 102 -9.19 -6.52 5.51
CA GLY A 102 -9.92 -7.26 4.49
C GLY A 102 -11.09 -6.51 3.86
N TYR A 103 -11.11 -5.18 3.94
CA TYR A 103 -12.23 -4.38 3.41
C TYR A 103 -12.39 -4.57 1.90
N VAL A 104 -11.30 -4.57 1.14
CA VAL A 104 -11.33 -4.79 -0.32
C VAL A 104 -11.71 -6.25 -0.61
N CYS A 105 -11.16 -7.21 0.15
CA CYS A 105 -11.55 -8.62 0.04
C CYS A 105 -13.06 -8.82 0.16
N GLU A 106 -13.70 -8.22 1.16
CA GLU A 106 -15.14 -8.34 1.40
C GLU A 106 -15.99 -7.76 0.24
N ARG A 107 -15.49 -6.72 -0.42
CA ARG A 107 -16.16 -6.11 -1.57
C ARG A 107 -16.04 -6.91 -2.86
N LEU A 108 -14.94 -7.66 -3.00
CA LEU A 108 -14.67 -8.51 -4.15
C LEU A 108 -15.32 -9.89 -4.02
N ALA A 109 -15.47 -10.40 -2.80
CA ALA A 109 -15.91 -11.76 -2.52
C ALA A 109 -17.29 -12.17 -3.08
N PRO A 110 -18.28 -11.28 -3.29
CA PRO A 110 -19.53 -11.67 -3.94
C PRO A 110 -19.35 -12.22 -5.36
N ASP A 111 -18.38 -11.67 -6.11
CA ASP A 111 -18.20 -11.98 -7.54
C ASP A 111 -16.92 -12.77 -7.85
N HIS A 112 -16.00 -12.87 -6.89
CA HIS A 112 -14.65 -13.44 -7.06
C HIS A 112 -14.26 -14.42 -5.97
N ASP A 113 -13.31 -15.31 -6.29
CA ASP A 113 -12.60 -16.17 -5.34
C ASP A 113 -11.41 -15.38 -4.80
N VAL A 114 -11.51 -14.89 -3.58
CA VAL A 114 -10.55 -13.92 -3.04
C VAL A 114 -9.61 -14.57 -2.03
N VAL A 115 -8.33 -14.21 -2.14
CA VAL A 115 -7.33 -14.46 -1.10
C VAL A 115 -6.86 -13.11 -0.56
N GLY A 116 -6.98 -12.91 0.76
CA GLY A 116 -6.39 -11.77 1.46
C GLY A 116 -5.05 -12.18 2.07
N CYS A 117 -3.98 -11.50 1.71
CA CYS A 117 -2.63 -11.73 2.21
C CYS A 117 -2.11 -10.49 2.95
N ASP A 118 -1.60 -10.66 4.16
CA ASP A 118 -0.99 -9.57 4.95
C ASP A 118 0.13 -10.14 5.82
N VAL A 119 1.08 -9.33 6.25
CA VAL A 119 2.19 -9.75 7.15
C VAL A 119 1.69 -10.30 8.49
N ALA A 120 0.49 -9.95 8.89
CA ALA A 120 -0.19 -10.48 10.06
C ALA A 120 -1.71 -10.39 9.86
N VAL A 121 -2.30 -11.41 9.27
CA VAL A 121 -3.76 -11.52 9.21
C VAL A 121 -4.28 -11.74 10.62
N SER A 122 -5.05 -10.79 11.14
CA SER A 122 -5.58 -10.89 12.49
C SER A 122 -6.45 -12.14 12.66
N ALA A 123 -6.20 -12.91 13.72
CA ALA A 123 -6.90 -14.16 14.01
C ALA A 123 -8.44 -13.99 14.07
N GLY A 124 -8.94 -12.79 14.40
CA GLY A 124 -10.38 -12.48 14.46
C GLY A 124 -11.06 -12.31 13.10
N ARG A 125 -10.30 -12.27 12.00
CA ARG A 125 -10.87 -12.13 10.65
C ARG A 125 -10.86 -13.42 9.83
N ARG A 126 -10.11 -14.41 10.27
CA ARG A 126 -10.14 -15.74 9.64
C ARG A 126 -11.55 -16.32 9.80
N GLY A 127 -12.35 -16.26 8.73
CA GLY A 127 -13.68 -16.88 8.68
C GLY A 127 -14.88 -15.93 8.69
N THR A 128 -14.70 -14.62 8.55
CA THR A 128 -15.84 -13.67 8.50
C THR A 128 -16.57 -13.67 7.17
N HIS A 129 -15.92 -14.08 6.07
CA HIS A 129 -16.56 -14.21 4.77
C HIS A 129 -16.24 -15.57 4.14
N PRO A 130 -17.25 -16.38 3.74
CA PRO A 130 -17.03 -17.76 3.27
C PRO A 130 -16.20 -17.85 1.98
N ASN A 131 -16.23 -16.82 1.15
CA ASN A 131 -15.52 -16.77 -0.13
C ASN A 131 -14.12 -16.11 -0.02
N VAL A 132 -13.66 -15.77 1.17
CA VAL A 132 -12.32 -15.20 1.38
C VAL A 132 -11.46 -16.19 2.12
N ARG A 133 -10.32 -16.53 1.52
CA ARG A 133 -9.23 -17.26 2.18
C ARG A 133 -8.19 -16.27 2.66
N TRP A 134 -7.57 -16.55 3.79
CA TRP A 134 -6.60 -15.66 4.42
C TRP A 134 -5.25 -16.35 4.57
N CYS A 135 -4.17 -15.64 4.30
CA CYS A 135 -2.82 -16.13 4.54
C CYS A 135 -1.90 -15.02 5.06
N ASP A 136 -0.88 -15.42 5.80
CA ASP A 136 0.22 -14.53 6.19
C ASP A 136 1.25 -14.50 5.05
N GLY A 137 1.76 -13.31 4.71
CA GLY A 137 2.77 -13.13 3.67
C GLY A 137 3.29 -11.70 3.59
N ASN A 138 4.52 -11.57 3.10
CA ASN A 138 5.14 -10.29 2.85
C ASN A 138 5.04 -9.96 1.36
N VAL A 139 4.67 -8.72 1.02
CA VAL A 139 4.56 -8.26 -0.37
C VAL A 139 5.89 -8.36 -1.14
N GLU A 140 7.04 -8.30 -0.46
CA GLU A 140 8.36 -8.47 -1.07
C GLU A 140 8.75 -9.96 -1.25
N GLU A 141 7.93 -10.92 -0.78
CA GLU A 141 8.16 -12.36 -0.88
C GLU A 141 6.81 -13.10 -0.68
N LEU A 142 5.98 -13.10 -1.73
CA LEU A 142 4.63 -13.66 -1.67
C LEU A 142 4.67 -15.20 -1.71
N PRO A 143 3.94 -15.88 -0.80
CA PRO A 143 3.98 -17.35 -0.69
C PRO A 143 3.10 -18.05 -1.75
N PHE A 144 3.16 -17.59 -3.00
CA PHE A 144 2.39 -18.12 -4.11
C PHE A 144 3.30 -18.43 -5.30
N HIS A 145 2.89 -19.38 -6.14
CA HIS A 145 3.58 -19.64 -7.40
C HIS A 145 3.31 -18.54 -8.43
N ASP A 146 4.12 -18.52 -9.49
CA ASP A 146 3.93 -17.60 -10.61
C ASP A 146 2.52 -17.78 -11.20
N GLU A 147 1.93 -16.66 -11.62
CA GLU A 147 0.62 -16.62 -12.29
C GLU A 147 -0.52 -17.31 -11.49
N ALA A 148 -0.46 -17.25 -10.16
CA ALA A 148 -1.44 -17.91 -9.28
C ALA A 148 -2.83 -17.29 -9.34
N PHE A 149 -2.93 -15.99 -9.64
CA PHE A 149 -4.18 -15.22 -9.58
C PHE A 149 -4.43 -14.47 -10.90
N ASP A 150 -5.69 -14.37 -11.30
CA ASP A 150 -6.05 -13.59 -12.49
C ASP A 150 -5.76 -12.11 -12.30
N THR A 151 -6.14 -11.54 -11.15
CA THR A 151 -5.82 -10.17 -10.77
C THR A 151 -5.18 -10.13 -9.39
N VAL A 152 -4.16 -9.28 -9.25
CA VAL A 152 -3.53 -8.96 -7.98
C VAL A 152 -3.77 -7.49 -7.65
N VAL A 153 -4.34 -7.23 -6.48
CA VAL A 153 -4.68 -5.90 -5.99
C VAL A 153 -3.75 -5.54 -4.84
N SER A 154 -3.26 -4.31 -4.78
CA SER A 154 -2.51 -3.78 -3.65
C SER A 154 -2.86 -2.30 -3.46
N THR A 155 -3.43 -1.96 -2.31
CA THR A 155 -3.93 -0.62 -2.03
C THR A 155 -3.29 -0.02 -0.80
N HIS A 156 -2.75 1.20 -0.92
CA HIS A 156 -2.07 1.91 0.17
C HIS A 156 -1.02 1.05 0.89
N THR A 157 -0.14 0.43 0.09
CA THR A 157 0.88 -0.51 0.57
C THR A 157 2.27 -0.14 0.09
N LEU A 158 2.42 0.10 -1.21
CA LEU A 158 3.74 0.25 -1.82
C LEU A 158 4.48 1.52 -1.37
N GLU A 159 3.78 2.53 -0.88
CA GLU A 159 4.38 3.70 -0.23
C GLU A 159 5.09 3.38 1.09
N HIS A 160 4.85 2.19 1.63
CA HIS A 160 5.38 1.74 2.92
C HIS A 160 6.49 0.70 2.82
N VAL A 161 6.72 0.08 1.67
CA VAL A 161 7.67 -1.03 1.53
C VAL A 161 9.11 -0.55 1.44
N GLN A 162 10.07 -1.34 1.93
CA GLN A 162 11.49 -0.98 1.82
C GLN A 162 12.00 -1.06 0.37
N HIS A 163 11.58 -2.09 -0.37
CA HIS A 163 12.07 -2.40 -1.72
C HIS A 163 10.91 -2.37 -2.71
N PHE A 164 10.51 -1.17 -3.13
CA PHE A 164 9.36 -0.97 -4.02
C PHE A 164 9.43 -1.85 -5.28
N GLY A 165 10.59 -1.91 -5.95
CA GLY A 165 10.77 -2.72 -7.16
C GLY A 165 10.56 -4.21 -6.90
N VAL A 166 11.09 -4.74 -5.78
CA VAL A 166 10.91 -6.15 -5.39
C VAL A 166 9.43 -6.46 -5.14
N ALA A 167 8.74 -5.57 -4.40
CA ALA A 167 7.32 -5.74 -4.15
C ALA A 167 6.50 -5.71 -5.46
N LEU A 168 6.79 -4.77 -6.36
CA LEU A 168 6.10 -4.68 -7.64
C LEU A 168 6.37 -5.92 -8.52
N ASP A 169 7.60 -6.42 -8.54
CA ASP A 169 7.96 -7.63 -9.29
C ASP A 169 7.24 -8.87 -8.73
N GLU A 170 7.04 -8.95 -7.42
CA GLU A 170 6.25 -10.02 -6.79
C GLU A 170 4.76 -9.92 -7.15
N LEU A 171 4.17 -8.71 -7.16
CA LEU A 171 2.80 -8.52 -7.64
C LEU A 171 2.66 -9.00 -9.09
N ARG A 172 3.60 -8.63 -9.97
CA ARG A 172 3.64 -9.06 -11.37
C ARG A 172 3.84 -10.57 -11.51
N ARG A 173 4.71 -11.15 -10.69
CA ARG A 173 5.03 -12.58 -10.71
C ARG A 173 3.80 -13.45 -10.44
N VAL A 174 3.03 -13.09 -9.41
CA VAL A 174 1.88 -13.89 -9.00
C VAL A 174 0.60 -13.58 -9.78
N ALA A 175 0.59 -12.48 -10.56
CA ALA A 175 -0.52 -12.11 -11.43
C ALA A 175 -0.43 -12.81 -12.79
N ARG A 176 -1.57 -13.36 -13.25
CA ARG A 176 -1.69 -13.99 -14.57
C ARG A 176 -2.09 -12.99 -15.65
N GLN A 177 -2.95 -12.03 -15.32
CA GLN A 177 -3.55 -11.11 -16.30
C GLN A 177 -3.30 -9.65 -15.94
N ARG A 178 -3.39 -9.28 -14.66
CA ARG A 178 -3.45 -7.88 -14.26
C ARG A 178 -2.95 -7.63 -12.84
N ILE A 179 -2.29 -6.49 -12.66
CA ILE A 179 -2.10 -5.89 -11.35
C ILE A 179 -2.89 -4.58 -11.25
N VAL A 180 -3.45 -4.30 -10.07
CA VAL A 180 -4.17 -3.07 -9.73
C VAL A 180 -3.52 -2.50 -8.48
N VAL A 181 -2.89 -1.34 -8.59
CA VAL A 181 -2.17 -0.69 -7.52
C VAL A 181 -2.77 0.68 -7.23
N VAL A 182 -3.02 0.98 -5.96
CA VAL A 182 -3.41 2.31 -5.51
C VAL A 182 -2.38 2.82 -4.53
N VAL A 183 -1.85 4.02 -4.81
CA VAL A 183 -0.94 4.74 -3.91
C VAL A 183 -1.39 6.19 -3.75
N PRO A 184 -1.13 6.84 -2.61
CA PRO A 184 -1.57 8.20 -2.38
C PRO A 184 -0.84 9.20 -3.30
N HIS A 185 -1.57 10.17 -3.83
CA HIS A 185 -1.02 11.35 -4.47
C HIS A 185 -0.49 12.30 -3.39
N GLN A 186 0.75 12.11 -2.99
CA GLN A 186 1.34 12.84 -1.87
C GLN A 186 2.73 13.40 -2.21
N ARG A 187 3.01 14.60 -1.72
CA ARG A 187 4.34 15.24 -1.80
C ARG A 187 5.27 14.69 -0.71
N PRO A 188 6.58 14.61 -1.00
CA PRO A 188 7.56 14.24 0.01
C PRO A 188 7.70 15.33 1.07
N TYR A 189 7.81 14.91 2.33
CA TYR A 189 8.12 15.77 3.46
C TYR A 189 9.05 15.01 4.41
N ARG A 190 9.95 15.71 5.06
CA ARG A 190 10.87 15.12 6.03
C ARG A 190 10.13 14.56 7.24
N ALA A 191 9.20 15.31 7.79
CA ALA A 191 8.36 14.90 8.90
C ALA A 191 6.90 14.76 8.46
N THR A 192 6.37 13.54 8.47
CA THR A 192 4.95 13.25 8.21
C THR A 192 4.36 12.51 9.39
N PHE A 193 3.04 12.58 9.54
CA PHE A 193 2.32 11.79 10.54
C PHE A 193 1.92 10.40 10.04
N ASN A 194 2.27 10.08 8.80
CA ASN A 194 2.14 8.74 8.23
C ASN A 194 3.54 8.13 8.00
N PRO A 195 3.66 6.81 8.02
CA PRO A 195 4.92 6.10 7.85
C PRO A 195 5.29 5.88 6.37
N HIS A 196 4.84 6.76 5.46
CA HIS A 196 5.20 6.67 4.05
C HIS A 196 6.69 6.94 3.85
N ILE A 197 7.36 6.11 3.10
CA ILE A 197 8.77 6.26 2.71
C ILE A 197 8.92 6.50 1.21
N HIS A 198 7.89 6.18 0.40
CA HIS A 198 7.79 6.55 -1.01
C HIS A 198 6.68 7.57 -1.23
N PHE A 199 6.90 8.48 -2.19
CA PHE A 199 6.00 9.60 -2.46
C PHE A 199 5.79 9.79 -3.96
N PHE A 200 4.54 10.02 -4.35
CA PHE A 200 4.13 10.12 -5.75
C PHE A 200 3.40 11.44 -6.04
N PRO A 201 4.11 12.60 -5.97
CA PRO A 201 3.49 13.91 -6.21
C PRO A 201 3.08 14.16 -7.66
N TYR A 202 3.60 13.35 -8.59
CA TYR A 202 3.35 13.50 -10.03
C TYR A 202 3.23 12.13 -10.70
N LYS A 203 2.56 12.06 -11.84
CA LYS A 203 2.43 10.84 -12.64
C LYS A 203 3.79 10.19 -12.91
N PHE A 204 4.77 10.99 -13.34
CA PHE A 204 6.11 10.48 -13.64
C PHE A 204 6.85 9.92 -12.42
N SER A 205 6.53 10.38 -11.20
CA SER A 205 7.20 9.87 -10.01
C SER A 205 6.78 8.43 -9.68
N LEU A 206 5.57 8.02 -10.05
CA LEU A 206 5.17 6.61 -9.98
C LEU A 206 5.69 5.82 -11.18
N LEU A 207 5.62 6.38 -12.40
CA LEU A 207 6.13 5.72 -13.61
C LEU A 207 7.63 5.43 -13.57
N ALA A 208 8.41 6.23 -12.82
CA ALA A 208 9.83 5.96 -12.60
C ALA A 208 10.07 4.62 -11.86
N TRP A 209 9.12 4.16 -11.07
CA TRP A 209 9.16 2.88 -10.38
C TRP A 209 8.50 1.75 -11.17
N THR A 210 7.32 2.02 -11.76
CA THR A 210 6.55 0.99 -12.46
C THR A 210 7.13 0.68 -13.85
N GLY A 211 7.84 1.64 -14.44
CA GLY A 211 8.23 1.56 -15.86
C GLY A 211 7.04 1.74 -16.80
N THR A 212 7.27 1.55 -18.07
CA THR A 212 6.26 1.68 -19.14
C THR A 212 6.28 0.51 -20.11
N ASP A 213 6.98 -0.58 -19.78
CA ASP A 213 7.20 -1.73 -20.67
C ASP A 213 5.96 -2.60 -20.83
N HIS A 214 5.02 -2.50 -19.90
CA HIS A 214 3.74 -3.20 -19.94
C HIS A 214 2.59 -2.26 -20.29
N PRO A 215 1.54 -2.74 -21.00
CA PRO A 215 0.33 -1.96 -21.23
C PRO A 215 -0.30 -1.54 -19.89
N HIS A 216 -0.48 -0.25 -19.67
CA HIS A 216 -1.00 0.26 -18.41
C HIS A 216 -1.87 1.50 -18.57
N THR A 217 -2.67 1.76 -17.55
CA THR A 217 -3.30 3.07 -17.31
C THR A 217 -2.85 3.61 -15.96
N LEU A 218 -2.79 4.91 -15.84
CA LEU A 218 -2.45 5.61 -14.59
C LEU A 218 -3.26 6.89 -14.50
N ASP A 219 -4.24 6.90 -13.60
CA ASP A 219 -5.20 7.96 -13.44
C ASP A 219 -5.26 8.45 -11.98
N LEU A 220 -5.56 9.73 -11.81
CA LEU A 220 -5.82 10.31 -10.48
C LEU A 220 -7.32 10.15 -10.17
N VAL A 221 -7.63 9.30 -9.20
CA VAL A 221 -9.00 8.95 -8.83
C VAL A 221 -9.18 9.15 -7.33
N GLY A 222 -10.14 9.98 -6.93
CA GLY A 222 -10.44 10.21 -5.51
C GLY A 222 -9.28 10.78 -4.68
N GLY A 223 -8.24 11.32 -5.32
CA GLY A 223 -7.03 11.80 -4.66
C GLY A 223 -5.89 10.79 -4.59
N ASP A 224 -6.07 9.60 -5.15
CA ASP A 224 -5.06 8.55 -5.24
C ASP A 224 -4.65 8.30 -6.69
N TRP A 225 -3.41 7.82 -6.90
CA TRP A 225 -3.01 7.24 -8.17
C TRP A 225 -3.52 5.82 -8.26
N LEU A 226 -4.40 5.56 -9.24
CA LEU A 226 -4.84 4.23 -9.64
C LEU A 226 -3.99 3.79 -10.84
N TYR A 227 -3.12 2.83 -10.62
CA TYR A 227 -2.29 2.19 -11.64
C TYR A 227 -2.85 0.81 -11.95
N VAL A 228 -3.13 0.56 -13.22
CA VAL A 228 -3.63 -0.73 -13.72
C VAL A 228 -2.72 -1.18 -14.85
N GLU A 229 -2.11 -2.36 -14.71
CA GLU A 229 -1.19 -2.93 -15.67
C GLU A 229 -1.67 -4.30 -16.11
N ASP A 230 -1.74 -4.52 -17.42
CA ASP A 230 -1.94 -5.85 -17.99
C ASP A 230 -0.59 -6.59 -18.05
N VAL A 231 -0.48 -7.68 -17.29
CA VAL A 231 0.72 -8.50 -17.25
C VAL A 231 0.87 -9.24 -18.58
N VAL A 232 1.96 -8.99 -19.27
CA VAL A 232 2.31 -9.75 -20.47
C VAL A 232 2.97 -11.05 -20.02
N PRO A 233 2.42 -12.23 -20.38
CA PRO A 233 3.05 -13.50 -20.04
C PRO A 233 4.52 -13.50 -20.52
N LYS A 234 5.43 -13.96 -19.66
CA LYS A 234 6.82 -14.20 -20.09
C LYS A 234 6.77 -15.25 -21.20
N VAL A 235 6.72 -14.82 -22.44
CA VAL A 235 7.01 -15.72 -23.57
C VAL A 235 8.34 -16.35 -23.25
N ALA A 236 8.35 -17.69 -23.20
CA ALA A 236 9.58 -18.44 -22.96
C ALA A 236 10.65 -17.87 -23.89
N ARG A 237 11.58 -17.11 -23.34
CA ARG A 237 12.75 -16.65 -24.10
C ARG A 237 13.50 -17.93 -24.44
N HIS A 238 13.29 -18.45 -25.64
CA HIS A 238 14.17 -19.44 -26.20
C HIS A 238 15.54 -18.78 -26.24
N SER A 239 16.42 -19.21 -25.35
CA SER A 239 17.83 -18.85 -25.42
C SER A 239 18.34 -19.33 -26.77
N PRO A 240 19.09 -18.49 -27.52
CA PRO A 240 19.72 -18.91 -28.76
C PRO A 240 20.78 -19.96 -28.53
#